data_df6c008b9640d45e21474fd1e4b95a4b
#
_entry.id   df6c008b9640d45e21474fd1e4b95a4b
#
_cell.length_a   1.000
_cell.length_b   1.000
_cell.length_c   1.000
_cell.angle_alpha   90.00
_cell.angle_beta   90.00
_cell.angle_gamma   90.00
#
_symmetry.space_group_name_H-M   'P 1'
#
loop_
_entity.id
_entity.type
_entity.pdbx_description
1 polymer ?
#
loop_
_entity_poly.entity_id
_entity_poly.type
_entity_poly.pdbx_seq_one_letter_code
_entity_poly.pdbx_strand_id
1 'polypeptide(L)' 'MPKRDIHVVPHGDGWATKKEKAERVGSVAETQKIAIDRAREQAKREKVEVVIHRKDGTIRDSDSYGNDPNPPKDNKH' A
#
# COMPACT_ATOMS: atom_id res chain seq x y z
N MET A 1 -11.88 14.98 -5.06
CA MET A 1 -11.28 13.95 -5.91
C MET A 1 -11.19 12.64 -5.17
N PRO A 2 -11.45 11.55 -5.85
CA PRO A 2 -11.33 10.27 -5.17
C PRO A 2 -9.89 9.99 -4.81
N LYS A 3 -9.71 9.38 -3.67
CA LYS A 3 -8.39 8.98 -3.24
C LYS A 3 -8.04 7.64 -3.90
N ARG A 4 -6.78 7.48 -4.17
CA ARG A 4 -6.30 6.26 -4.82
C ARG A 4 -5.54 5.40 -3.85
N ASP A 5 -5.86 4.13 -3.83
CA ASP A 5 -5.15 3.19 -2.99
C ASP A 5 -3.73 3.01 -3.51
N ILE A 6 -2.86 2.59 -2.61
CA ILE A 6 -1.46 2.40 -2.95
C ILE A 6 -1.20 0.90 -3.03
N HIS A 7 -0.61 0.46 -4.13
CA HIS A 7 -0.30 -0.94 -4.33
C HIS A 7 1.19 -1.16 -4.20
N VAL A 8 1.57 -2.21 -3.51
CA VAL A 8 2.96 -2.65 -3.44
C VAL A 8 3.10 -3.80 -4.41
N VAL A 9 3.87 -3.59 -5.46
CA VAL A 9 3.96 -4.55 -6.56
C VAL A 9 5.41 -4.90 -6.84
N PRO A 10 5.66 -6.07 -7.42
CA PRO A 10 7.03 -6.41 -7.84
C PRO A 10 7.45 -5.51 -9.00
N HIS A 11 8.70 -5.13 -9.03
CA HIS A 11 9.20 -4.24 -10.06
C HIS A 11 10.67 -4.57 -10.31
N GLY A 12 10.96 -5.12 -11.47
CA GLY A 12 12.33 -5.53 -11.76
C GLY A 12 12.82 -6.54 -10.74
N ASP A 13 13.98 -6.27 -10.17
CA ASP A 13 14.54 -7.15 -9.16
C ASP A 13 14.06 -6.79 -7.75
N GLY A 14 13.24 -5.79 -7.63
CA GLY A 14 12.79 -5.32 -6.32
C GLY A 14 11.29 -5.13 -6.29
N TRP A 15 10.88 -4.09 -5.61
CA TRP A 15 9.47 -3.80 -5.39
C TRP A 15 9.22 -2.31 -5.59
N ALA A 16 7.96 -1.96 -5.77
CA ALA A 16 7.62 -0.57 -5.96
C ALA A 16 6.24 -0.29 -5.37
N THR A 17 6.00 0.97 -5.07
CA THR A 17 4.67 1.42 -4.71
C THR A 17 4.06 2.08 -5.94
N LYS A 18 2.76 1.91 -6.10
CA LYS A 18 2.07 2.43 -7.26
C LYS A 18 0.65 2.79 -6.85
N LYS A 19 0.21 3.97 -7.21
CA LYS A 19 -1.17 4.35 -6.95
C LYS A 19 -2.08 3.65 -7.92
N GLU A 20 -3.29 3.36 -7.49
CA GLU A 20 -4.26 2.69 -8.31
C GLU A 20 -4.48 3.47 -9.60
N LYS A 21 -4.49 2.77 -10.71
CA LYS A 21 -4.68 3.34 -12.05
C LYS A 21 -3.57 4.27 -12.51
N ALA A 22 -2.47 4.33 -11.78
CA ALA A 22 -1.34 5.12 -12.23
C ALA A 22 -0.55 4.34 -13.27
N GLU A 23 -0.01 5.06 -14.23
CA GLU A 23 0.80 4.44 -15.27
C GLU A 23 2.21 4.17 -14.81
N ARG A 24 2.68 4.93 -13.83
CA ARG A 24 4.05 4.82 -13.36
C ARG A 24 4.09 4.46 -11.90
N VAL A 25 5.16 3.76 -11.53
CA VAL A 25 5.36 3.47 -10.12
C VAL A 25 5.75 4.77 -9.40
N GLY A 26 5.37 4.86 -8.14
CA GLY A 26 5.67 6.04 -7.37
C GLY A 26 7.03 5.99 -6.72
N SER A 27 7.42 4.83 -6.23
CA SER A 27 8.66 4.68 -5.49
C SER A 27 9.16 3.26 -5.70
N VAL A 28 10.47 3.10 -5.81
CA VAL A 28 11.06 1.78 -6.02
C VAL A 28 11.88 1.44 -4.79
N ALA A 29 11.83 0.19 -4.38
CA ALA A 29 12.56 -0.29 -3.20
C ALA A 29 13.21 -1.62 -3.51
N GLU A 30 14.26 -1.94 -2.77
CA GLU A 30 14.98 -3.18 -2.98
C GLU A 30 14.23 -4.39 -2.47
N THR A 31 13.43 -4.21 -1.43
CA THR A 31 12.70 -5.32 -0.84
C THR A 31 11.24 -4.97 -0.66
N GLN A 32 10.43 -6.01 -0.53
CA GLN A 32 9.00 -5.82 -0.29
C GLN A 32 8.76 -5.07 1.02
N LYS A 33 9.54 -5.39 2.04
CA LYS A 33 9.38 -4.75 3.33
C LYS A 33 9.56 -3.23 3.24
N ILE A 34 10.59 -2.81 2.53
CA ILE A 34 10.85 -1.38 2.37
C ILE A 34 9.70 -0.72 1.60
N ALA A 35 9.24 -1.40 0.54
CA ALA A 35 8.13 -0.87 -0.25
C ALA A 35 6.86 -0.77 0.59
N ILE A 36 6.62 -1.78 1.43
CA ILE A 36 5.46 -1.77 2.32
C ILE A 36 5.54 -0.61 3.29
N ASP A 37 6.72 -0.40 3.89
CA ASP A 37 6.89 0.68 4.84
C ASP A 37 6.62 2.04 4.20
N ARG A 38 7.13 2.24 2.99
CA ARG A 38 6.90 3.49 2.27
C ARG A 38 5.43 3.66 1.90
N ALA A 39 4.80 2.57 1.47
CA ALA A 39 3.38 2.62 1.12
C ALA A 39 2.53 2.97 2.33
N ARG A 40 2.86 2.39 3.48
CA ARG A 40 2.13 2.67 4.71
C ARG A 40 2.26 4.11 5.13
N GLU A 41 3.48 4.66 5.04
CA GLU A 41 3.69 6.07 5.38
C GLU A 41 2.83 6.97 4.50
N GLN A 42 2.86 6.71 3.21
CA GLN A 42 2.08 7.50 2.29
C GLN A 42 0.58 7.32 2.51
N ALA A 43 0.17 6.08 2.73
CA ALA A 43 -1.25 5.80 2.95
C ALA A 43 -1.78 6.48 4.19
N LYS A 44 -0.97 6.55 5.24
CA LYS A 44 -1.37 7.25 6.46
C LYS A 44 -1.59 8.73 6.20
N ARG A 45 -0.72 9.33 5.41
CA ARG A 45 -0.86 10.75 5.08
C ARG A 45 -2.07 11.00 4.19
N GLU A 46 -2.32 10.10 3.27
CA GLU A 46 -3.41 10.27 2.29
C GLU A 46 -4.70 9.61 2.73
N LYS A 47 -4.64 8.80 3.78
CA LYS A 47 -5.81 8.10 4.32
C LYS A 47 -6.43 7.19 3.29
N VAL A 48 -5.59 6.34 2.71
CA VAL A 48 -6.02 5.35 1.71
C VAL A 48 -5.58 3.97 2.15
N GLU A 49 -5.95 2.97 1.37
CA GLU A 49 -5.55 1.60 1.62
C GLU A 49 -4.22 1.29 0.99
N VAL A 50 -3.52 0.34 1.57
CA VAL A 50 -2.33 -0.26 0.98
C VAL A 50 -2.68 -1.68 0.59
N VAL A 51 -2.50 -2.02 -0.68
CA VAL A 51 -2.73 -3.37 -1.17
C VAL A 51 -1.38 -3.97 -1.50
N ILE A 52 -1.04 -5.04 -0.82
CA ILE A 52 0.27 -5.66 -0.98
C ILE A 52 0.14 -6.88 -1.86
N HIS A 53 0.87 -6.88 -2.96
CA HIS A 53 0.85 -7.98 -3.92
C HIS A 53 2.03 -8.90 -3.71
N ARG A 54 1.85 -10.15 -4.09
CA ARG A 54 2.94 -11.12 -4.08
C ARG A 54 3.69 -11.03 -5.39
N LYS A 55 4.81 -11.72 -5.45
CA LYS A 55 5.64 -11.74 -6.66
C LYS A 55 4.88 -12.23 -7.88
N ASP A 56 3.92 -13.12 -7.68
CA ASP A 56 3.14 -13.66 -8.79
C ASP A 56 1.96 -12.78 -9.18
N GLY A 57 1.80 -11.65 -8.51
CA GLY A 57 0.73 -10.72 -8.84
C GLY A 57 -0.53 -10.86 -8.02
N THR A 58 -0.64 -11.93 -7.22
CA THR A 58 -1.83 -12.08 -6.39
C THR A 58 -1.72 -11.17 -5.17
N ILE A 59 -2.86 -10.91 -4.53
CA ILE A 59 -2.88 -10.06 -3.36
C ILE A 59 -2.48 -10.85 -2.13
N ARG A 60 -1.48 -10.35 -1.42
CA ARG A 60 -1.01 -10.98 -0.20
C ARG A 60 -1.77 -10.45 1.02
N ASP A 61 -2.00 -9.14 1.05
CA ASP A 61 -2.58 -8.51 2.22
C ASP A 61 -3.04 -7.12 1.85
N SER A 62 -3.84 -6.54 2.71
CA SER A 62 -4.24 -5.15 2.53
C SER A 62 -4.44 -4.52 3.88
N ASP A 63 -4.02 -3.25 4.00
CA ASP A 63 -4.18 -2.47 5.21
C ASP A 63 -4.93 -1.20 4.89
N SER A 64 -5.86 -0.85 5.73
CA SER A 64 -6.65 0.35 5.52
C SER A 64 -6.21 1.42 6.50
N TYR A 65 -5.83 2.57 5.98
CA TYR A 65 -5.50 3.74 6.78
C TYR A 65 -6.47 4.86 6.50
N GLY A 66 -7.54 4.51 5.82
CA GLY A 66 -8.54 5.47 5.47
C GLY A 66 -9.31 5.86 6.70
N ASN A 67 -10.07 6.78 6.54
CA ASN A 67 -11.01 7.37 7.40
C ASN A 67 -11.90 6.39 8.11
N ASP A 68 -11.40 5.85 9.14
CA ASP A 68 -12.17 4.95 9.97
C ASP A 68 -12.82 5.78 11.08
N PRO A 69 -14.10 5.98 11.02
CA PRO A 69 -14.76 6.82 12.01
C PRO A 69 -14.77 6.19 13.38
N ASN A 70 -14.59 4.91 13.48
CA ASN A 70 -14.61 4.25 14.77
C ASN A 70 -13.27 3.68 15.09
N PRO A 71 -12.75 3.98 16.26
CA PRO A 71 -11.56 3.26 16.70
C PRO A 71 -11.95 1.82 16.86
N PRO A 72 -11.26 1.03 16.41
CA PRO A 72 -11.54 -0.38 16.51
C PRO A 72 -11.44 -0.87 17.93
N LYS A 73 -11.90 -0.96 18.23
CA LYS A 73 -11.65 -1.47 19.01
C LYS A 73 -10.88 -2.31 19.26
N ASP A 74 -10.61 -1.95 19.23
CA ASP A 74 -10.04 -2.47 19.22
C ASP A 74 -9.47 -3.21 19.36
N ASN A 75 -9.51 -3.41 19.61
CA ASN A 75 -9.07 -3.91 19.60
C ASN A 75 -8.45 -4.60 19.66
N LYS A 76 -8.32 -4.76 19.98
CA LYS A 76 -7.92 -5.21 19.96
C LYS A 76 -7.48 -5.82 19.94
N HIS A 77 -7.36 -5.93 20.24
CA HIS A 77 -7.22 -6.28 20.03
C HIS A 77 -7.00 -6.64 20.06
#